data_139cde81a744ef5421379f2e80f0e109
#
_entry.id   139cde81a744ef5421379f2e80f0e109
#
_cell.length_a   1.000
_cell.length_b   1.000
_cell.length_c   1.000
_cell.angle_alpha   90.00
_cell.angle_beta   90.00
_cell.angle_gamma   90.00
#
_symmetry.space_group_name_H-M   'P 1'
#
loop_
_entity.id
_entity.type
_entity.pdbx_description
1 polymer ?
#
loop_
_entity_poly.entity_id
_entity_poly.type
_entity_poly.pdbx_seq_one_letter_code
_entity_poly.pdbx_strand_id
1 'polypeptide(L)'
;NLMLLEDGRVGFIDFGIVGQLNPTVWTASIAFMDALQKTDYNLMAENMLKMGMTDKKIDTQVLAADLERLFSGVLMADPQQILSSNPADLNDIMMDMVGVGERHGIRFPRDFALLFKQMLYFDRFMRILAPYTDIYADQRLQMVQTLDPNVLLKN
;
A
#
# COMPACT_ATOMS: atom_id res chain seq x y z
N ASN A 1 4.00 -11.56 -15.40
CA ASN A 1 3.13 -10.61 -16.15
C ASN A 1 3.87 -9.35 -16.63
N LEU A 2 5.16 -9.24 -16.30
CA LEU A 2 6.06 -8.20 -16.80
C LEU A 2 7.19 -8.87 -17.57
N MET A 3 7.56 -8.29 -18.71
CA MET A 3 8.63 -8.78 -19.56
C MET A 3 9.59 -7.62 -19.87
N LEU A 4 10.88 -7.85 -19.72
CA LEU A 4 11.89 -6.91 -20.20
C LEU A 4 12.14 -7.20 -21.68
N LEU A 5 11.90 -6.21 -22.53
CA LEU A 5 12.13 -6.28 -23.97
C LEU A 5 13.61 -6.02 -24.31
N GLU A 6 14.05 -6.46 -25.48
CA GLU A 6 15.46 -6.32 -25.93
C GLU A 6 15.91 -4.86 -26.00
N ASP A 7 14.99 -3.92 -26.23
CA ASP A 7 15.24 -2.48 -26.29
C ASP A 7 15.17 -1.78 -24.91
N GLY A 8 15.08 -2.56 -23.81
CA GLY A 8 15.01 -2.05 -22.44
C GLY A 8 13.65 -1.57 -21.97
N ARG A 9 12.60 -1.64 -22.81
CA ARG A 9 11.23 -1.33 -22.40
C ARG A 9 10.62 -2.46 -21.58
N VAL A 10 9.67 -2.12 -20.72
CA VAL A 10 8.88 -3.09 -19.97
C VAL A 10 7.57 -3.37 -20.71
N GLY A 11 7.36 -4.61 -21.08
CA GLY A 11 6.10 -5.11 -21.64
C GLY A 11 5.18 -5.63 -20.52
N PHE A 12 3.92 -5.21 -20.53
CA PHE A 12 2.87 -5.78 -19.69
C PHE A 12 2.11 -6.82 -20.50
N ILE A 13 2.04 -8.05 -19.96
CA ILE A 13 1.47 -9.21 -20.67
C ILE A 13 0.02 -9.45 -20.26
N ASP A 14 -0.31 -9.21 -19.00
CA ASP A 14 -1.61 -9.52 -18.43
C ASP A 14 -2.17 -8.36 -17.63
N PHE A 15 -3.42 -8.01 -17.91
CA PHE A 15 -4.24 -7.02 -17.22
C PHE A 15 -5.46 -7.69 -16.55
N GLY A 16 -5.31 -8.92 -16.09
CA GLY A 16 -6.41 -9.76 -15.61
C GLY A 16 -7.21 -9.20 -14.44
N ILE A 17 -6.65 -8.26 -13.68
CA ILE A 17 -7.34 -7.54 -12.61
C ILE A 17 -7.08 -6.05 -12.79
N VAL A 18 -8.10 -5.32 -13.20
CA VAL A 18 -8.08 -3.86 -13.30
C VAL A 18 -9.12 -3.29 -12.35
N GLY A 19 -8.74 -2.33 -11.53
CA GLY A 19 -9.62 -1.60 -10.63
C GLY A 19 -9.52 -0.11 -10.85
N GLN A 20 -10.60 0.61 -10.59
CA GLN A 20 -10.60 2.06 -10.57
C GLN A 20 -10.66 2.54 -9.12
N LEU A 21 -9.62 3.23 -8.70
CA LEU A 21 -9.54 3.77 -7.34
C LEU A 21 -9.99 5.21 -7.31
N ASN A 22 -10.71 5.57 -6.24
CA ASN A 22 -10.95 6.97 -5.92
C ASN A 22 -9.60 7.67 -5.67
N PRO A 23 -9.35 8.88 -6.23
CA PRO A 23 -8.11 9.62 -6.05
C PRO A 23 -7.72 9.82 -4.57
N THR A 24 -8.70 10.02 -3.69
CA THR A 24 -8.45 10.13 -2.25
C THR A 24 -7.90 8.83 -1.66
N VAL A 25 -8.47 7.69 -2.05
CA VAL A 25 -7.99 6.36 -1.61
C VAL A 25 -6.59 6.09 -2.14
N TRP A 26 -6.33 6.42 -3.40
CA TRP A 26 -5.00 6.29 -4.00
C TRP A 26 -3.94 7.11 -3.25
N THR A 27 -4.19 8.40 -3.07
CA THR A 27 -3.28 9.31 -2.34
C THR A 27 -3.02 8.83 -0.91
N ALA A 28 -4.07 8.42 -0.21
CA ALA A 28 -3.95 7.90 1.14
C ALA A 28 -3.16 6.57 1.19
N SER A 29 -3.32 5.71 0.16
CA SER A 29 -2.56 4.45 0.07
C SER A 29 -1.07 4.70 -0.12
N ILE A 30 -0.68 5.64 -0.99
CA ILE A 30 0.73 6.04 -1.18
C ILE A 30 1.30 6.61 0.12
N ALA A 31 0.57 7.53 0.77
CA ALA A 31 1.00 8.12 2.03
C ALA A 31 1.09 7.10 3.18
N PHE A 32 0.23 6.08 3.19
CA PHE A 32 0.30 4.97 4.13
C PHE A 32 1.59 4.15 3.94
N MET A 33 1.94 3.84 2.69
CA MET A 33 3.17 3.07 2.39
C MET A 33 4.43 3.88 2.71
N ASP A 34 4.46 5.18 2.43
CA ASP A 34 5.55 6.06 2.83
C ASP A 34 5.69 6.12 4.37
N ALA A 35 4.56 6.26 5.08
CA ALA A 35 4.55 6.23 6.54
C ALA A 35 5.01 4.88 7.11
N LEU A 36 4.66 3.76 6.47
CA LEU A 36 5.12 2.43 6.84
C LEU A 36 6.65 2.32 6.74
N GLN A 37 7.26 2.83 5.67
CA GLN A 37 8.72 2.84 5.52
C GLN A 37 9.42 3.70 6.59
N LYS A 38 8.77 4.80 7.01
CA LYS A 38 9.26 5.72 8.05
C LYS A 38 8.92 5.28 9.46
N THR A 39 8.20 4.17 9.61
CA THR A 39 7.66 3.69 10.91
C THR A 39 6.82 4.74 11.64
N ASP A 40 6.14 5.60 10.88
CA ASP A 40 5.23 6.62 11.42
C ASP A 40 3.80 6.05 11.52
N TYR A 41 3.54 5.35 12.62
CA TYR A 41 2.26 4.68 12.85
C TYR A 41 1.08 5.64 13.02
N ASN A 42 1.33 6.89 13.47
CA ASN A 42 0.29 7.90 13.54
C ASN A 42 -0.16 8.33 12.15
N LEU A 43 0.79 8.59 11.25
CA LEU A 43 0.50 8.93 9.86
C LEU A 43 -0.14 7.75 9.12
N MET A 44 0.27 6.51 9.44
CA MET A 44 -0.39 5.31 8.93
C MET A 44 -1.86 5.26 9.34
N ALA A 45 -2.18 5.48 10.62
CA ALA A 45 -3.54 5.48 11.14
C ALA A 45 -4.40 6.57 10.47
N GLU A 46 -3.89 7.77 10.34
CA GLU A 46 -4.59 8.87 9.64
C GLU A 46 -4.92 8.52 8.17
N ASN A 47 -3.98 7.92 7.46
CA ASN A 47 -4.21 7.55 6.07
C ASN A 47 -5.10 6.31 5.95
N MET A 48 -5.03 5.38 6.90
CA MET A 48 -5.97 4.26 6.97
C MET A 48 -7.43 4.73 7.10
N LEU A 49 -7.68 5.77 7.89
CA LEU A 49 -9.00 6.39 8.00
C LEU A 49 -9.48 7.00 6.68
N LYS A 50 -8.56 7.59 5.90
CA LYS A 50 -8.89 8.18 4.58
C LYS A 50 -9.16 7.13 3.51
N MET A 51 -8.56 5.93 3.64
CA MET A 51 -8.76 4.81 2.72
C MET A 51 -10.06 4.06 2.98
N GLY A 52 -10.46 3.99 4.24
CA GLY A 52 -11.65 3.24 4.67
C GLY A 52 -12.89 4.13 4.83
N MET A 53 -14.03 3.47 4.93
CA MET A 53 -15.31 4.08 5.29
C MET A 53 -15.59 3.80 6.77
N THR A 54 -15.92 4.85 7.52
CA THR A 54 -16.30 4.70 8.93
C THR A 54 -17.40 5.69 9.30
N ASP A 55 -18.36 5.20 10.07
CA ASP A 55 -19.45 6.02 10.63
C ASP A 55 -19.15 6.41 12.09
N LYS A 56 -17.98 6.01 12.61
CA LYS A 56 -17.60 6.19 14.01
C LYS A 56 -16.47 7.21 14.15
N LYS A 57 -16.44 7.90 15.28
CA LYS A 57 -15.29 8.65 15.69
C LYS A 57 -14.24 7.67 16.21
N ILE A 58 -13.12 7.58 15.54
CA ILE A 58 -12.05 6.64 15.85
C ILE A 58 -10.95 7.37 16.63
N ASP A 59 -10.45 6.73 17.66
CA ASP A 59 -9.25 7.17 18.35
C ASP A 59 -8.02 6.77 17.53
N THR A 60 -7.40 7.76 16.89
CA THR A 60 -6.27 7.57 15.99
C THR A 60 -5.04 7.03 16.73
N GLN A 61 -4.88 7.36 18.02
CA GLN A 61 -3.74 6.89 18.81
C GLN A 61 -3.86 5.39 19.13
N VAL A 62 -5.07 4.93 19.44
CA VAL A 62 -5.32 3.49 19.68
C VAL A 62 -5.14 2.71 18.39
N LEU A 63 -5.62 3.24 17.26
CA LEU A 63 -5.41 2.64 15.94
C LEU A 63 -3.92 2.58 15.59
N ALA A 64 -3.14 3.64 15.84
CA ALA A 64 -1.71 3.68 15.60
C ALA A 64 -0.95 2.63 16.42
N ALA A 65 -1.32 2.45 17.71
CA ALA A 65 -0.71 1.42 18.57
C ALA A 65 -1.01 0.00 18.08
N ASP A 66 -2.19 -0.26 17.52
CA ASP A 66 -2.51 -1.56 16.94
C ASP A 66 -1.75 -1.80 15.62
N LEU A 67 -1.55 -0.77 14.81
CA LEU A 67 -0.71 -0.84 13.61
C LEU A 67 0.77 -1.06 13.97
N GLU A 68 1.27 -0.41 15.02
CA GLU A 68 2.62 -0.64 15.53
C GLU A 68 2.82 -2.11 15.92
N ARG A 69 1.90 -2.71 16.66
CA ARG A 69 1.98 -4.13 17.05
C ARG A 69 1.99 -5.05 15.84
N LEU A 70 1.21 -4.72 14.81
CA LEU A 70 1.15 -5.52 13.59
C LEU A 70 2.43 -5.44 12.77
N PHE A 71 2.92 -4.22 12.53
CA PHE A 71 4.01 -4.01 11.57
C PHE A 71 5.41 -4.04 12.19
N SER A 72 5.56 -3.83 13.51
CA SER A 72 6.88 -3.86 14.16
C SER A 72 7.60 -5.19 13.96
N GLY A 73 6.89 -6.31 14.04
CA GLY A 73 7.45 -7.64 13.78
C GLY A 73 7.90 -7.84 12.34
N VAL A 74 7.19 -7.26 11.38
CA VAL A 74 7.45 -7.37 9.95
C VAL A 74 8.64 -6.49 9.53
N LEU A 75 8.70 -5.27 10.05
CA LEU A 75 9.74 -4.29 9.69
C LEU A 75 11.09 -4.59 10.36
N MET A 76 11.07 -5.28 11.51
CA MET A 76 12.29 -5.73 12.22
C MET A 76 12.85 -7.05 11.66
N ALA A 77 12.11 -7.75 10.81
CA ALA A 77 12.59 -8.96 10.18
C ALA A 77 13.70 -8.64 9.17
N ASP A 78 14.73 -9.48 9.15
CA ASP A 78 15.82 -9.41 8.17
C ASP A 78 15.20 -9.37 6.75
N PRO A 79 15.63 -8.45 5.87
CA PRO A 79 15.19 -8.43 4.47
C PRO A 79 15.30 -9.78 3.78
N GLN A 80 16.29 -10.61 4.14
CA GLN A 80 16.40 -11.98 3.63
C GLN A 80 15.30 -12.93 4.16
N GLN A 81 14.81 -12.73 5.37
CA GLN A 81 13.68 -13.47 5.89
C GLN A 81 12.37 -13.05 5.22
N ILE A 82 12.21 -11.75 4.93
CA ILE A 82 11.08 -11.24 4.13
C ILE A 82 11.11 -11.81 2.72
N LEU A 83 12.31 -12.06 2.16
CA LEU A 83 12.52 -12.69 0.85
C LEU A 83 12.12 -14.16 0.80
N SER A 84 12.47 -14.88 1.86
CA SER A 84 12.14 -16.30 2.01
C SER A 84 10.72 -16.53 2.54
N SER A 85 10.02 -15.47 3.00
CA SER A 85 8.64 -15.58 3.47
C SER A 85 7.73 -16.04 2.34
N ASN A 86 6.88 -17.00 2.68
CA ASN A 86 5.87 -17.52 1.76
C ASN A 86 4.94 -16.36 1.32
N PRO A 87 4.45 -16.33 0.08
CA PRO A 87 3.35 -15.45 -0.33
C PRO A 87 2.13 -15.47 0.61
N ALA A 88 1.93 -16.55 1.36
CA ALA A 88 0.94 -16.65 2.42
C ALA A 88 1.18 -15.60 3.52
N ASP A 89 2.41 -15.35 3.93
CA ASP A 89 2.74 -14.43 5.03
C ASP A 89 2.32 -13.00 4.72
N LEU A 90 2.47 -12.55 3.47
CA LEU A 90 1.99 -11.24 3.03
C LEU A 90 0.45 -11.16 2.99
N ASN A 91 -0.20 -12.26 2.67
CA ASN A 91 -1.65 -12.36 2.74
C ASN A 91 -2.15 -12.25 4.19
N ASP A 92 -1.46 -12.91 5.11
CA ASP A 92 -1.80 -12.88 6.53
C ASP A 92 -1.63 -11.47 7.11
N ILE A 93 -0.53 -10.78 6.79
CA ILE A 93 -0.32 -9.37 7.17
C ILE A 93 -1.45 -8.48 6.64
N MET A 94 -1.86 -8.70 5.38
CA MET A 94 -2.96 -7.95 4.78
C MET A 94 -4.29 -8.22 5.51
N MET A 95 -4.58 -9.48 5.81
CA MET A 95 -5.80 -9.87 6.52
C MET A 95 -5.80 -9.33 7.94
N ASP A 96 -4.65 -9.34 8.62
CA ASP A 96 -4.49 -8.77 9.96
C ASP A 96 -4.67 -7.25 9.93
N MET A 97 -4.16 -6.55 8.91
CA MET A 97 -4.39 -5.11 8.74
C MET A 97 -5.87 -4.79 8.51
N VAL A 98 -6.56 -5.56 7.67
CA VAL A 98 -8.02 -5.42 7.49
C VAL A 98 -8.72 -5.68 8.81
N GLY A 99 -8.32 -6.71 9.56
CA GLY A 99 -8.86 -7.03 10.87
C GLY A 99 -8.64 -5.92 11.91
N VAL A 100 -7.48 -5.24 11.88
CA VAL A 100 -7.25 -4.01 12.68
C VAL A 100 -8.30 -2.96 12.33
N GLY A 101 -8.48 -2.66 11.05
CA GLY A 101 -9.49 -1.69 10.61
C GLY A 101 -10.90 -2.04 11.06
N GLU A 102 -11.31 -3.29 10.88
CA GLU A 102 -12.65 -3.75 11.26
C GLU A 102 -12.92 -3.62 12.76
N ARG A 103 -11.93 -3.94 13.62
CA ARG A 103 -12.04 -3.74 15.08
C ARG A 103 -12.31 -2.29 15.45
N HIS A 104 -11.73 -1.35 14.70
CA HIS A 104 -11.95 0.08 14.85
C HIS A 104 -13.19 0.60 14.08
N GLY A 105 -13.93 -0.28 13.38
CA GLY A 105 -15.12 0.08 12.62
C GLY A 105 -14.82 0.73 11.27
N ILE A 106 -13.62 0.51 10.74
CA ILE A 106 -13.24 0.92 9.39
C ILE A 106 -13.60 -0.20 8.41
N ARG A 107 -14.31 0.11 7.33
CA ARG A 107 -14.64 -0.82 6.25
C ARG A 107 -13.85 -0.44 5.01
N PHE A 108 -13.13 -1.39 4.46
CA PHE A 108 -12.37 -1.18 3.23
C PHE A 108 -13.18 -1.60 2.00
N PRO A 109 -13.12 -0.83 0.89
CA PRO A 109 -13.63 -1.29 -0.40
C PRO A 109 -12.91 -2.59 -0.81
N ARG A 110 -13.62 -3.47 -1.51
CA ARG A 110 -13.06 -4.75 -1.99
C ARG A 110 -11.79 -4.55 -2.82
N ASP A 111 -11.78 -3.54 -3.68
CA ASP A 111 -10.66 -3.25 -4.57
C ASP A 111 -9.42 -2.74 -3.81
N PHE A 112 -9.62 -2.18 -2.61
CA PHE A 112 -8.53 -1.76 -1.74
C PHE A 112 -7.67 -2.95 -1.29
N ALA A 113 -8.27 -4.08 -0.89
CA ALA A 113 -7.52 -5.25 -0.45
C ALA A 113 -6.60 -5.80 -1.56
N LEU A 114 -7.07 -5.78 -2.81
CA LEU A 114 -6.28 -6.18 -3.97
C LEU A 114 -5.13 -5.19 -4.23
N LEU A 115 -5.41 -3.90 -4.18
CA LEU A 115 -4.37 -2.87 -4.33
C LEU A 115 -3.29 -3.00 -3.26
N PHE A 116 -3.70 -3.06 -2.00
CA PHE A 116 -2.78 -3.11 -0.87
C PHE A 116 -1.87 -4.34 -0.94
N LYS A 117 -2.44 -5.49 -1.30
CA LYS A 117 -1.68 -6.71 -1.58
C LYS A 117 -0.61 -6.46 -2.66
N GLN A 118 -0.97 -5.81 -3.77
CA GLN A 118 -0.01 -5.53 -4.85
C GLN A 118 1.06 -4.54 -4.39
N MET A 119 0.73 -3.56 -3.56
CA MET A 119 1.69 -2.61 -3.01
C MET A 119 2.71 -3.30 -2.08
N LEU A 120 2.26 -4.22 -1.23
CA LEU A 120 3.16 -5.02 -0.37
C LEU A 120 4.10 -5.90 -1.21
N TYR A 121 3.59 -6.55 -2.27
CA TYR A 121 4.43 -7.31 -3.19
C TYR A 121 5.44 -6.41 -3.90
N PHE A 122 5.01 -5.23 -4.35
CA PHE A 122 5.88 -4.29 -5.02
C PHE A 122 6.98 -3.76 -4.08
N ASP A 123 6.64 -3.37 -2.86
CA ASP A 123 7.61 -2.96 -1.84
C ASP A 123 8.65 -4.06 -1.58
N ARG A 124 8.20 -5.31 -1.43
CA ARG A 124 9.09 -6.46 -1.28
C ARG A 124 10.09 -6.56 -2.43
N PHE A 125 9.63 -6.49 -3.69
CA PHE A 125 10.51 -6.56 -4.85
C PHE A 125 11.46 -5.37 -4.91
N MET A 126 11.02 -4.18 -4.55
CA MET A 126 11.87 -2.98 -4.54
C MET A 126 12.99 -3.09 -3.52
N ARG A 127 12.73 -3.60 -2.33
CA ARG A 127 13.76 -3.83 -1.30
C ARG A 127 14.85 -4.79 -1.76
N ILE A 128 14.51 -5.73 -2.64
CA ILE A 128 15.46 -6.70 -3.21
C ILE A 128 16.27 -6.10 -4.36
N LEU A 129 15.55 -5.51 -5.31
CA LEU A 129 16.12 -5.13 -6.61
C LEU A 129 16.76 -3.73 -6.58
N ALA A 130 16.25 -2.84 -5.71
CA ALA A 130 16.67 -1.46 -5.62
C ALA A 130 16.62 -0.94 -4.17
N PRO A 131 17.38 -1.53 -3.22
CA PRO A 131 17.28 -1.27 -1.79
C PRO A 131 17.59 0.18 -1.38
N TYR A 132 18.26 0.93 -2.26
CA TYR A 132 18.62 2.33 -2.01
C TYR A 132 17.69 3.34 -2.72
N THR A 133 16.61 2.87 -3.34
CA THR A 133 15.67 3.71 -4.10
C THR A 133 14.44 4.00 -3.25
N ASP A 134 14.24 5.26 -2.91
CA ASP A 134 12.97 5.73 -2.34
C ASP A 134 11.98 6.05 -3.47
N ILE A 135 11.14 5.06 -3.79
CA ILE A 135 10.14 5.19 -4.84
C ILE A 135 8.99 6.14 -4.45
N TYR A 136 8.71 6.27 -3.15
CA TYR A 136 7.61 7.11 -2.68
C TYR A 136 7.98 8.60 -2.65
N ALA A 137 9.30 8.91 -2.65
CA ALA A 137 9.81 10.26 -2.88
C ALA A 137 9.80 10.67 -4.36
N ASP A 138 9.51 9.76 -5.29
CA ASP A 138 9.49 10.06 -6.73
C ASP A 138 8.36 11.05 -7.05
N GLN A 139 8.76 12.21 -7.59
CA GLN A 139 7.83 13.29 -7.96
C GLN A 139 6.76 12.83 -8.98
N ARG A 140 7.04 11.81 -9.78
CA ARG A 140 6.09 11.26 -10.75
C ARG A 140 4.90 10.59 -10.07
N LEU A 141 5.12 9.97 -8.91
CA LEU A 141 4.02 9.43 -8.08
C LEU A 141 3.23 10.55 -7.39
N GLN A 142 3.91 11.65 -7.03
CA GLN A 142 3.25 12.82 -6.44
C GLN A 142 2.45 13.61 -7.48
N MET A 143 2.84 13.61 -8.76
CA MET A 143 2.10 14.26 -9.84
C MET A 143 0.71 13.63 -10.09
N VAL A 144 0.50 12.37 -9.73
CA VAL A 144 -0.84 11.76 -9.78
C VAL A 144 -1.81 12.47 -8.84
N GLN A 145 -1.32 13.16 -7.81
CA GLN A 145 -2.14 13.99 -6.91
C GLN A 145 -2.67 15.28 -7.58
N THR A 146 -2.00 15.74 -8.64
CA THR A 146 -2.34 16.99 -9.35
C THR A 146 -3.12 16.77 -10.65
N LEU A 147 -3.29 15.52 -11.07
CA LEU A 147 -4.11 15.20 -12.23
C LEU A 147 -5.58 15.36 -11.86
N ASP A 148 -6.21 16.41 -12.43
CA ASP A 148 -7.65 16.60 -12.36
C ASP A 148 -8.35 15.30 -12.83
N PRO A 149 -9.23 14.71 -12.02
CA PRO A 149 -9.99 13.50 -12.39
C PRO A 149 -10.71 13.62 -13.72
N ASN A 150 -11.05 14.87 -14.13
CA ASN A 150 -11.71 15.15 -15.41
C ASN A 150 -10.77 15.08 -16.63
N VAL A 151 -9.45 15.06 -16.43
CA VAL A 151 -8.47 14.91 -17.52
C VAL A 151 -8.27 13.43 -17.86
N LEU A 152 -8.41 12.54 -16.87
CA LEU A 152 -8.26 11.09 -17.07
C LEU A 152 -9.48 10.43 -17.76
N LEU A 153 -10.61 11.11 -17.81
CA LEU A 153 -11.86 10.61 -18.40
C LEU A 153 -12.10 11.07 -19.84
N LYS A 154 -11.14 11.78 -20.46
CA LYS A 154 -11.29 12.36 -21.81
C LYS A 154 -10.55 11.62 -22.93
N ASN A 155 -10.06 10.40 -22.68
CA ASN A 155 -9.50 9.55 -23.74
C ASN A 155 -10.19 8.19 -23.78
#